data_321c3729fc5e6acb2944bdbf1f10e549
#
_entry.id   321c3729fc5e6acb2944bdbf1f10e549
#
_cell.length_a   1.000
_cell.length_b   1.000
_cell.length_c   1.000
_cell.angle_alpha   90.00
_cell.angle_beta   90.00
_cell.angle_gamma   90.00
#
_symmetry.space_group_name_H-M   'P 1'
#
loop_
_entity.id
_entity.type
_entity.pdbx_description
1 polymer ?
#
loop_
_entity_poly.entity_id
_entity_poly.type
_entity_poly.pdbx_seq_one_letter_code
_entity_poly.pdbx_strand_id
1 'polypeptide(L)'
;MRLVDLTAHELSSLISPPQDRRYAGGVRRLLKRDFVLVVVETKAGEIGVAPGGASSSSMREFFEDASQSDFASVLEDRVAPEVLDRSIDDPAEIRTRVERADLPELIESQAISVLDIAYHDLLGKQQGAPIHELLADGEATTRMPLYASAGMYMPPEKYAEQAAAIAERGFAGYKYRPGLGYDDDLRTIELIREAVGENMEIMIDAHTWWKMGDRSYSFADLVDLVGEMEAYDPYWLEEPVPPADYDAYRELASEVNVPLAGGESEESPEGLIDLAETGAIKFLQGDVRHHRGFTGCQEAIEHCRESEVTFVPHNFGTHLGLVANAHLAAAIPLEGYLEYPVFGDDTAGMYPYPLAEDVLVDDLAIGDGTFEMPEGPGLGVEVNMDVIEQYPHIDGPWTEFLDE
;
A
#
# COMPACT_ATOMS: atom_id res chain seq x y z
N MET A 1 -10.04 23.79 -12.65
CA MET A 1 -8.66 23.48 -13.11
C MET A 1 -8.69 22.97 -14.55
N ARG A 2 -7.65 23.21 -15.38
CA ARG A 2 -7.58 22.65 -16.75
C ARG A 2 -6.21 22.07 -17.00
N LEU A 3 -6.16 20.75 -17.11
CA LEU A 3 -4.95 20.01 -17.46
C LEU A 3 -4.69 20.13 -18.97
N VAL A 4 -3.44 20.28 -19.35
CA VAL A 4 -2.99 20.39 -20.77
C VAL A 4 -1.95 19.35 -21.14
N ASP A 5 -1.31 18.72 -20.14
CA ASP A 5 -0.37 17.62 -20.34
C ASP A 5 -0.51 16.58 -19.23
N LEU A 6 -0.24 15.33 -19.58
CA LEU A 6 -0.13 14.19 -18.70
C LEU A 6 1.00 13.31 -19.22
N THR A 7 2.00 13.08 -18.39
CA THR A 7 3.13 12.20 -18.69
C THR A 7 3.27 11.18 -17.57
N ALA A 8 3.45 9.92 -17.93
CA ALA A 8 3.65 8.81 -17.01
C ALA A 8 5.02 8.17 -17.22
N HIS A 9 5.87 8.21 -16.19
CA HIS A 9 7.22 7.66 -16.24
C HIS A 9 7.26 6.32 -15.51
N GLU A 10 7.55 5.24 -16.24
CA GLU A 10 7.83 3.93 -15.66
C GLU A 10 9.29 3.86 -15.21
N LEU A 11 9.49 3.51 -13.96
CA LEU A 11 10.80 3.44 -13.30
C LEU A 11 11.02 2.04 -12.74
N SER A 12 12.28 1.56 -12.76
CA SER A 12 12.67 0.27 -12.21
C SER A 12 13.91 0.38 -11.34
N SER A 13 13.83 -0.12 -10.11
CA SER A 13 14.97 -0.26 -9.21
C SER A 13 15.37 -1.72 -9.09
N LEU A 14 16.57 -2.09 -9.55
CA LEU A 14 17.07 -3.45 -9.48
C LEU A 14 17.38 -3.87 -8.05
N ILE A 15 17.02 -5.11 -7.71
CA ILE A 15 17.50 -5.80 -6.51
C ILE A 15 18.75 -6.58 -6.92
N SER A 16 19.93 -6.05 -6.59
CA SER A 16 21.20 -6.61 -7.05
C SER A 16 22.13 -6.94 -5.87
N PRO A 17 22.56 -8.23 -5.72
CA PRO A 17 22.09 -9.38 -6.49
C PRO A 17 20.62 -9.71 -6.23
N PRO A 18 19.95 -10.44 -7.16
CA PRO A 18 18.60 -10.95 -6.91
C PRO A 18 18.52 -11.72 -5.59
N GLN A 19 17.40 -11.58 -4.87
CA GLN A 19 17.25 -12.22 -3.56
C GLN A 19 16.23 -13.35 -3.63
N ASP A 20 16.63 -14.53 -3.19
CA ASP A 20 15.75 -15.68 -3.06
C ASP A 20 15.12 -15.70 -1.67
N ARG A 21 13.80 -15.73 -1.63
CA ARG A 21 12.98 -15.81 -0.42
C ARG A 21 12.25 -17.15 -0.42
N ARG A 22 12.55 -18.02 0.56
CA ARG A 22 11.94 -19.35 0.67
C ARG A 22 10.68 -19.29 1.51
N TYR A 23 9.61 -19.87 1.00
CA TYR A 23 8.35 -20.05 1.70
C TYR A 23 7.78 -21.45 1.42
N ALA A 24 6.72 -21.86 2.08
CA ALA A 24 6.17 -23.21 1.93
C ALA A 24 5.73 -23.56 0.50
N GLY A 25 5.36 -22.56 -0.31
CA GLY A 25 4.98 -22.74 -1.72
C GLY A 25 6.15 -22.79 -2.70
N GLY A 26 7.42 -22.65 -2.25
CA GLY A 26 8.60 -22.65 -3.12
C GLY A 26 9.59 -21.54 -2.84
N VAL A 27 10.19 -20.98 -3.88
CA VAL A 27 11.13 -19.87 -3.78
C VAL A 27 10.62 -18.69 -4.58
N ARG A 28 10.48 -17.53 -3.93
CA ARG A 28 10.24 -16.27 -4.58
C ARG A 28 11.57 -15.55 -4.79
N ARG A 29 11.95 -15.36 -6.04
CA ARG A 29 13.15 -14.60 -6.42
C ARG A 29 12.77 -13.15 -6.73
N LEU A 30 13.28 -12.23 -5.94
CA LEU A 30 13.07 -10.78 -6.13
C LEU A 30 14.12 -10.25 -7.08
N LEU A 31 13.70 -9.60 -8.17
CA LEU A 31 14.55 -9.11 -9.26
C LEU A 31 14.66 -7.58 -9.27
N LYS A 32 13.53 -6.91 -9.11
CA LYS A 32 13.40 -5.46 -9.16
C LYS A 32 12.14 -4.98 -8.45
N ARG A 33 12.02 -3.69 -8.29
CA ARG A 33 10.75 -3.02 -7.94
C ARG A 33 10.46 -1.96 -8.99
N ASP A 34 9.21 -1.93 -9.41
CA ASP A 34 8.74 -0.99 -10.41
C ASP A 34 7.87 0.10 -9.75
N PHE A 35 7.87 1.27 -10.35
CA PHE A 35 7.11 2.43 -9.89
C PHE A 35 6.69 3.27 -11.09
N VAL A 36 5.53 3.88 -11.03
CA VAL A 36 5.07 4.86 -12.02
C VAL A 36 4.98 6.24 -11.38
N LEU A 37 5.72 7.20 -11.92
CA LEU A 37 5.61 8.60 -11.57
C LEU A 37 4.72 9.30 -12.59
N VAL A 38 3.59 9.85 -12.14
CA VAL A 38 2.68 10.61 -13.00
C VAL A 38 2.88 12.10 -12.75
N VAL A 39 3.01 12.84 -13.83
CA VAL A 39 3.17 14.29 -13.87
C VAL A 39 2.06 14.88 -14.72
N VAL A 40 1.33 15.85 -14.20
CA VAL A 40 0.33 16.61 -14.96
C VAL A 40 0.68 18.08 -14.96
N GLU A 41 0.37 18.78 -16.06
CA GLU A 41 0.57 20.22 -16.19
C GLU A 41 -0.75 20.93 -16.45
N THR A 42 -0.98 22.05 -15.76
CA THR A 42 -2.12 22.93 -16.02
C THR A 42 -1.83 23.93 -17.12
N LYS A 43 -2.87 24.53 -17.68
CA LYS A 43 -2.74 25.62 -18.65
C LYS A 43 -1.97 26.84 -18.08
N ALA A 44 -1.87 26.98 -16.78
CA ALA A 44 -1.12 28.04 -16.10
C ALA A 44 0.36 27.69 -15.92
N GLY A 45 0.79 26.46 -16.27
CA GLY A 45 2.14 25.97 -16.09
C GLY A 45 2.42 25.42 -14.68
N GLU A 46 1.38 25.16 -13.89
CA GLU A 46 1.52 24.53 -12.58
C GLU A 46 1.63 23.00 -12.78
N ILE A 47 2.46 22.37 -11.98
CA ILE A 47 2.73 20.92 -12.05
C ILE A 47 2.14 20.22 -10.83
N GLY A 48 1.35 19.20 -11.08
CA GLY A 48 0.90 18.20 -10.10
C GLY A 48 1.60 16.88 -10.31
N VAL A 49 1.84 16.17 -9.22
CA VAL A 49 2.49 14.86 -9.24
C VAL A 49 1.67 13.82 -8.51
N ALA A 50 1.82 12.55 -8.91
CA ALA A 50 1.20 11.44 -8.20
C ALA A 50 2.09 10.20 -8.25
N PRO A 51 2.13 9.41 -7.14
CA PRO A 51 2.63 8.06 -7.16
C PRO A 51 1.61 7.16 -7.85
N GLY A 52 1.98 6.53 -8.95
CA GLY A 52 1.17 5.52 -9.61
C GLY A 52 1.28 4.16 -8.93
N GLY A 53 0.45 3.24 -9.38
CA GLY A 53 0.60 1.82 -9.09
C GLY A 53 1.90 1.26 -9.66
N ALA A 54 2.04 -0.05 -9.63
CA ALA A 54 3.19 -0.73 -10.21
C ALA A 54 3.23 -0.55 -11.74
N SER A 55 4.42 -0.70 -12.33
CA SER A 55 4.59 -0.72 -13.79
C SER A 55 3.79 -1.86 -14.44
N SER A 56 3.74 -1.85 -15.78
CA SER A 56 3.10 -2.89 -16.59
C SER A 56 3.55 -4.30 -16.21
N SER A 57 4.83 -4.48 -15.81
CA SER A 57 5.36 -5.77 -15.39
C SER A 57 4.71 -6.29 -14.11
N SER A 58 4.46 -5.42 -13.13
CA SER A 58 3.78 -5.78 -11.89
C SER A 58 2.29 -5.96 -12.09
N MET A 59 1.69 -5.14 -12.93
CA MET A 59 0.26 -5.24 -13.25
C MET A 59 -0.09 -6.53 -13.97
N ARG A 60 0.82 -7.10 -14.77
CA ARG A 60 0.62 -8.39 -15.44
C ARG A 60 0.46 -9.56 -14.47
N GLU A 61 0.93 -9.44 -13.23
CA GLU A 61 0.71 -10.49 -12.22
C GLU A 61 -0.74 -10.53 -11.73
N PHE A 62 -1.45 -9.41 -11.78
CA PHE A 62 -2.86 -9.34 -11.43
C PHE A 62 -3.77 -9.77 -12.58
N PHE A 63 -3.27 -9.78 -13.82
CA PHE A 63 -3.99 -10.18 -15.00
C PHE A 63 -3.44 -11.51 -15.52
N GLU A 64 -4.30 -12.49 -15.67
CA GLU A 64 -3.96 -13.75 -16.36
C GLU A 64 -3.58 -13.51 -17.82
N ASP A 65 -4.03 -12.39 -18.41
CA ASP A 65 -3.71 -11.99 -19.77
C ASP A 65 -2.52 -11.03 -19.80
N ALA A 66 -1.35 -11.56 -20.12
CA ALA A 66 -0.11 -10.80 -20.29
C ALA A 66 -0.13 -9.76 -21.43
N SER A 67 -1.19 -9.73 -22.25
CA SER A 67 -1.42 -8.69 -23.28
C SER A 67 -1.95 -7.38 -22.70
N GLN A 68 -2.33 -7.37 -21.44
CA GLN A 68 -2.72 -6.15 -20.74
C GLN A 68 -1.50 -5.23 -20.61
N SER A 69 -1.65 -4.13 -21.17
CA SER A 69 -0.76 -3.08 -21.52
C SER A 69 -0.01 -2.46 -20.34
N ASP A 70 1.02 -1.85 -20.67
CA ASP A 70 1.77 -0.78 -20.07
C ASP A 70 0.83 0.28 -19.45
N PHE A 71 0.90 0.48 -18.14
CA PHE A 71 0.02 1.42 -17.45
C PHE A 71 0.29 2.87 -17.88
N ALA A 72 1.55 3.22 -18.14
CA ALA A 72 1.91 4.53 -18.65
C ALA A 72 1.28 4.77 -20.02
N SER A 73 1.37 3.81 -20.95
CA SER A 73 0.70 3.90 -22.26
C SER A 73 -0.81 3.99 -22.13
N VAL A 74 -1.42 3.27 -21.19
CA VAL A 74 -2.87 3.39 -20.93
C VAL A 74 -3.24 4.79 -20.48
N LEU A 75 -2.46 5.37 -19.59
CA LEU A 75 -2.69 6.75 -19.12
C LEU A 75 -2.56 7.75 -20.27
N GLU A 76 -1.50 7.65 -21.08
CA GLU A 76 -1.21 8.61 -22.16
C GLU A 76 -2.13 8.43 -23.37
N ASP A 77 -2.39 7.18 -23.80
CA ASP A 77 -3.12 6.89 -25.03
C ASP A 77 -4.64 6.83 -24.86
N ARG A 78 -5.12 6.37 -23.67
CA ARG A 78 -6.54 6.14 -23.43
C ARG A 78 -7.19 7.11 -22.46
N VAL A 79 -6.48 7.49 -21.38
CA VAL A 79 -7.02 8.35 -20.33
C VAL A 79 -6.82 9.83 -20.66
N ALA A 80 -5.62 10.23 -21.08
CA ALA A 80 -5.29 11.61 -21.39
C ALA A 80 -6.28 12.28 -22.37
N PRO A 81 -6.73 11.62 -23.47
CA PRO A 81 -7.72 12.20 -24.38
C PRO A 81 -9.06 12.54 -23.73
N GLU A 82 -9.44 11.86 -22.66
CA GLU A 82 -10.69 12.08 -21.95
C GLU A 82 -10.60 13.19 -20.91
N VAL A 83 -9.42 13.48 -20.37
CA VAL A 83 -9.24 14.43 -19.26
C VAL A 83 -8.58 15.74 -19.69
N LEU A 84 -7.69 15.72 -20.68
CA LEU A 84 -6.96 16.91 -21.11
C LEU A 84 -7.86 17.93 -21.82
N ASP A 85 -7.43 19.17 -21.78
CA ASP A 85 -8.07 20.32 -22.42
C ASP A 85 -9.50 20.64 -21.99
N ARG A 86 -9.97 20.03 -20.91
CA ARG A 86 -11.30 20.26 -20.30
C ARG A 86 -11.15 20.84 -18.91
N SER A 87 -12.11 21.66 -18.46
CA SER A 87 -12.16 22.12 -17.08
C SER A 87 -12.53 20.95 -16.17
N ILE A 88 -11.83 20.80 -15.06
CA ILE A 88 -12.19 19.92 -13.95
C ILE A 88 -12.40 20.83 -12.75
N ASP A 89 -13.64 20.96 -12.33
CA ASP A 89 -14.03 21.84 -11.24
C ASP A 89 -14.28 21.06 -9.94
N ASP A 90 -14.52 19.74 -10.08
CA ASP A 90 -14.75 18.80 -8.99
C ASP A 90 -13.96 17.50 -9.25
N PRO A 91 -13.24 16.93 -8.27
CA PRO A 91 -12.51 15.67 -8.44
C PRO A 91 -13.41 14.50 -8.90
N ALA A 92 -14.69 14.45 -8.52
CA ALA A 92 -15.65 13.47 -9.00
C ALA A 92 -15.82 13.44 -10.55
N GLU A 93 -15.51 14.58 -11.22
CA GLU A 93 -15.51 14.61 -12.68
C GLU A 93 -14.37 13.78 -13.30
N ILE A 94 -13.27 13.55 -12.57
CA ILE A 94 -12.15 12.71 -13.01
C ILE A 94 -12.67 11.30 -13.25
N ARG A 95 -13.38 10.73 -12.27
CA ARG A 95 -14.01 9.40 -12.38
C ARG A 95 -14.87 9.30 -13.63
N THR A 96 -15.85 10.21 -13.78
CA THR A 96 -16.78 10.21 -14.91
C THR A 96 -16.08 10.28 -16.28
N ARG A 97 -14.87 10.83 -16.35
CA ARG A 97 -14.11 10.95 -17.58
C ARG A 97 -13.27 9.71 -17.84
N VAL A 98 -12.59 9.20 -16.82
CA VAL A 98 -11.77 7.98 -16.94
C VAL A 98 -12.62 6.77 -17.29
N GLU A 99 -13.84 6.64 -16.76
CA GLU A 99 -14.82 5.60 -17.12
C GLU A 99 -15.08 5.52 -18.64
N ARG A 100 -14.90 6.61 -19.39
CA ARG A 100 -15.06 6.61 -20.86
C ARG A 100 -13.93 5.91 -21.60
N ALA A 101 -12.80 5.70 -20.93
CA ALA A 101 -11.69 4.95 -21.49
C ALA A 101 -11.96 3.44 -21.52
N ASP A 102 -13.04 2.95 -20.87
CA ASP A 102 -13.49 1.56 -20.86
C ASP A 102 -12.36 0.59 -20.45
N LEU A 103 -11.82 0.80 -19.26
CA LEU A 103 -10.70 0.06 -18.69
C LEU A 103 -11.20 -1.06 -17.77
N PRO A 104 -10.41 -2.14 -17.55
CA PRO A 104 -10.66 -3.08 -16.46
C PRO A 104 -10.68 -2.36 -15.10
N GLU A 105 -11.49 -2.84 -14.16
CA GLU A 105 -11.77 -2.13 -12.88
C GLU A 105 -10.52 -1.72 -12.12
N LEU A 106 -9.56 -2.63 -11.93
CA LEU A 106 -8.30 -2.33 -11.26
C LEU A 106 -7.52 -1.20 -11.97
N ILE A 107 -7.41 -1.26 -13.31
CA ILE A 107 -6.70 -0.25 -14.09
C ILE A 107 -7.44 1.09 -14.06
N GLU A 108 -8.77 1.06 -14.16
CA GLU A 108 -9.62 2.25 -14.06
C GLU A 108 -9.45 2.90 -12.69
N SER A 109 -9.52 2.12 -11.63
CA SER A 109 -9.36 2.59 -10.26
C SER A 109 -7.99 3.26 -10.05
N GLN A 110 -6.91 2.63 -10.53
CA GLN A 110 -5.56 3.21 -10.45
C GLN A 110 -5.39 4.46 -11.33
N ALA A 111 -6.00 4.50 -12.52
CA ALA A 111 -5.96 5.67 -13.39
C ALA A 111 -6.70 6.87 -12.76
N ILE A 112 -7.84 6.62 -12.10
CA ILE A 112 -8.54 7.64 -11.32
C ILE A 112 -7.66 8.08 -10.15
N SER A 113 -7.02 7.15 -9.43
CA SER A 113 -6.17 7.44 -8.29
C SER A 113 -5.06 8.44 -8.60
N VAL A 114 -4.29 8.19 -9.65
CA VAL A 114 -3.16 9.08 -10.01
C VAL A 114 -3.62 10.47 -10.42
N LEU A 115 -4.76 10.57 -11.09
CA LEU A 115 -5.33 11.87 -11.48
C LEU A 115 -5.94 12.62 -10.29
N ASP A 116 -6.59 11.91 -9.38
CA ASP A 116 -7.17 12.49 -8.17
C ASP A 116 -6.07 13.00 -7.23
N ILE A 117 -5.00 12.22 -7.01
CA ILE A 117 -3.85 12.65 -6.22
C ILE A 117 -3.19 13.90 -6.84
N ALA A 118 -2.91 13.87 -8.15
CA ALA A 118 -2.30 15.01 -8.83
C ALA A 118 -3.21 16.26 -8.83
N TYR A 119 -4.52 16.05 -8.93
CA TYR A 119 -5.51 17.14 -8.80
C TYR A 119 -5.48 17.78 -7.42
N HIS A 120 -5.43 16.97 -6.35
CA HIS A 120 -5.35 17.48 -4.98
C HIS A 120 -4.00 18.14 -4.69
N ASP A 121 -2.92 17.65 -5.26
CA ASP A 121 -1.61 18.32 -5.19
C ASP A 121 -1.66 19.71 -5.82
N LEU A 122 -2.22 19.83 -7.02
CA LEU A 122 -2.44 21.12 -7.69
C LEU A 122 -3.39 22.03 -6.91
N LEU A 123 -4.48 21.47 -6.37
CA LEU A 123 -5.46 22.23 -5.59
C LEU A 123 -4.81 22.82 -4.33
N GLY A 124 -4.02 22.01 -3.62
CA GLY A 124 -3.27 22.46 -2.45
C GLY A 124 -2.27 23.55 -2.79
N LYS A 125 -1.51 23.40 -3.89
CA LYS A 125 -0.60 24.43 -4.40
C LYS A 125 -1.30 25.73 -4.73
N GLN A 126 -2.47 25.69 -5.39
CA GLN A 126 -3.27 26.86 -5.71
C GLN A 126 -3.86 27.57 -4.48
N GLN A 127 -4.23 26.80 -3.46
CA GLN A 127 -4.78 27.34 -2.21
C GLN A 127 -3.71 27.70 -1.18
N GLY A 128 -2.46 27.28 -1.41
CA GLY A 128 -1.35 27.50 -0.47
C GLY A 128 -1.48 26.67 0.81
N ALA A 129 -2.12 25.50 0.75
CA ALA A 129 -2.41 24.62 1.87
C ALA A 129 -1.97 23.17 1.56
N PRO A 130 -1.52 22.40 2.55
CA PRO A 130 -1.27 20.97 2.39
C PRO A 130 -2.58 20.20 2.20
N ILE A 131 -2.53 19.06 1.51
CA ILE A 131 -3.72 18.26 1.18
C ILE A 131 -4.50 17.85 2.44
N HIS A 132 -3.83 17.43 3.50
CA HIS A 132 -4.52 16.98 4.73
C HIS A 132 -5.38 18.09 5.37
N GLU A 133 -4.99 19.36 5.25
CA GLU A 133 -5.82 20.48 5.72
C GLU A 133 -7.05 20.70 4.84
N LEU A 134 -6.96 20.40 3.53
CA LEU A 134 -8.08 20.51 2.61
C LEU A 134 -9.11 19.39 2.78
N LEU A 135 -8.65 18.22 3.20
CA LEU A 135 -9.49 17.03 3.37
C LEU A 135 -10.13 16.92 4.75
N ALA A 136 -9.53 17.54 5.78
CA ALA A 136 -9.96 17.38 7.16
C ALA A 136 -11.25 18.14 7.48
N ASP A 137 -12.18 17.50 8.19
CA ASP A 137 -13.38 18.14 8.74
C ASP A 137 -13.09 18.96 10.03
N GLY A 138 -11.83 19.05 10.43
CA GLY A 138 -11.39 19.70 11.68
C GLY A 138 -9.89 19.92 11.71
N GLU A 139 -9.28 19.77 12.88
CA GLU A 139 -7.82 19.85 13.03
C GLU A 139 -7.19 18.54 12.55
N ALA A 140 -6.31 18.62 11.56
CA ALA A 140 -5.58 17.46 11.04
C ALA A 140 -4.45 17.04 11.99
N THR A 141 -4.15 15.75 12.01
CA THR A 141 -3.00 15.20 12.74
C THR A 141 -1.70 15.52 12.00
N THR A 142 -0.73 16.11 12.66
CA THR A 142 0.56 16.47 12.04
C THR A 142 1.71 15.52 12.39
N ARG A 143 1.49 14.63 13.35
CA ARG A 143 2.48 13.63 13.78
C ARG A 143 1.80 12.31 14.04
N MET A 144 2.28 11.24 13.41
CA MET A 144 1.69 9.92 13.48
C MET A 144 2.71 8.87 13.94
N PRO A 145 2.33 7.96 14.84
CA PRO A 145 3.16 6.80 15.15
C PRO A 145 3.18 5.84 13.97
N LEU A 146 4.32 5.17 13.77
CA LEU A 146 4.55 4.24 12.67
C LEU A 146 4.56 2.80 13.16
N TYR A 147 4.01 1.89 12.32
CA TYR A 147 4.41 0.50 12.37
C TYR A 147 5.33 0.17 11.20
N ALA A 148 6.30 -0.72 11.44
CA ALA A 148 7.24 -1.15 10.42
C ALA A 148 6.67 -2.35 9.65
N SER A 149 6.44 -2.20 8.36
CA SER A 149 6.12 -3.28 7.43
C SER A 149 7.43 -3.83 6.87
N ALA A 150 7.91 -4.98 7.39
CA ALA A 150 9.27 -5.44 7.13
C ALA A 150 9.40 -6.93 6.82
N GLY A 151 9.13 -7.83 7.74
CA GLY A 151 9.42 -9.25 7.62
C GLY A 151 8.85 -9.93 6.36
N MET A 152 9.68 -10.70 5.66
CA MET A 152 9.25 -11.44 4.47
C MET A 152 10.05 -12.73 4.27
N TYR A 153 9.41 -13.88 4.47
CA TYR A 153 9.94 -15.23 4.19
C TYR A 153 11.38 -15.46 4.69
N MET A 154 11.56 -15.30 5.98
CA MET A 154 12.81 -15.54 6.69
C MET A 154 12.65 -16.70 7.68
N PRO A 155 13.73 -17.36 8.13
CA PRO A 155 13.65 -18.27 9.27
C PRO A 155 13.07 -17.59 10.51
N PRO A 156 12.31 -18.29 11.37
CA PRO A 156 11.64 -17.72 12.55
C PRO A 156 12.55 -16.87 13.45
N GLU A 157 13.79 -17.30 13.67
CA GLU A 157 14.77 -16.56 14.47
C GLU A 157 15.15 -15.19 13.84
N LYS A 158 15.14 -15.12 12.49
CA LYS A 158 15.45 -13.87 11.78
C LYS A 158 14.34 -12.84 11.88
N TYR A 159 13.08 -13.27 11.90
CA TYR A 159 11.98 -12.36 12.19
C TYR A 159 12.11 -11.75 13.60
N ALA A 160 12.46 -12.55 14.59
CA ALA A 160 12.65 -12.08 15.95
C ALA A 160 13.84 -11.10 16.09
N GLU A 161 14.98 -11.40 15.44
CA GLU A 161 16.13 -10.51 15.38
C GLU A 161 15.75 -9.15 14.73
N GLN A 162 15.01 -9.20 13.62
CA GLN A 162 14.56 -7.99 12.91
C GLN A 162 13.56 -7.20 13.73
N ALA A 163 12.57 -7.85 14.34
CA ALA A 163 11.58 -7.20 15.20
C ALA A 163 12.23 -6.46 16.37
N ALA A 164 13.24 -7.09 17.02
CA ALA A 164 14.01 -6.46 18.09
C ALA A 164 14.76 -5.21 17.60
N ALA A 165 15.42 -5.29 16.44
CA ALA A 165 16.13 -4.15 15.86
C ALA A 165 15.18 -2.99 15.46
N ILE A 166 13.96 -3.32 15.00
CA ILE A 166 12.92 -2.34 14.69
C ILE A 166 12.36 -1.69 15.97
N ALA A 167 12.16 -2.48 17.04
CA ALA A 167 11.75 -1.96 18.33
C ALA A 167 12.76 -0.94 18.91
N GLU A 168 14.07 -1.17 18.74
CA GLU A 168 15.12 -0.22 19.13
C GLU A 168 15.05 1.12 18.36
N ARG A 169 14.43 1.15 17.19
CA ARG A 169 14.19 2.37 16.38
C ARG A 169 12.93 3.12 16.81
N GLY A 170 12.20 2.65 17.81
CA GLY A 170 11.03 3.30 18.39
C GLY A 170 9.71 3.03 17.66
N PHE A 171 9.66 2.13 16.67
CA PHE A 171 8.41 1.77 16.00
C PHE A 171 7.40 1.17 17.00
N ALA A 172 6.14 1.56 16.85
CA ALA A 172 5.07 1.11 17.72
C ALA A 172 4.60 -0.32 17.40
N GLY A 173 4.77 -0.77 16.14
CA GLY A 173 4.38 -2.08 15.67
C GLY A 173 5.34 -2.65 14.64
N TYR A 174 5.26 -3.97 14.47
CA TYR A 174 6.00 -4.73 13.48
C TYR A 174 5.04 -5.63 12.69
N LYS A 175 4.92 -5.38 11.39
CA LYS A 175 4.17 -6.23 10.45
C LYS A 175 5.11 -7.15 9.69
N TYR A 176 4.79 -8.44 9.69
CA TYR A 176 5.56 -9.45 8.97
C TYR A 176 4.67 -10.34 8.11
N ARG A 177 5.28 -10.94 7.09
CA ARG A 177 4.63 -11.84 6.14
C ARG A 177 5.05 -13.28 6.42
N PRO A 178 4.19 -14.10 7.05
CA PRO A 178 4.40 -15.53 7.25
C PRO A 178 4.25 -16.29 5.92
N GLY A 179 4.29 -17.64 5.98
CA GLY A 179 4.15 -18.53 4.83
C GLY A 179 5.23 -19.58 4.79
N LEU A 180 5.79 -19.92 5.96
CA LEU A 180 6.84 -20.93 6.10
C LEU A 180 6.26 -22.33 6.32
N GLY A 181 4.97 -22.43 6.60
CA GLY A 181 4.27 -23.65 7.01
C GLY A 181 3.85 -23.56 8.48
N TYR A 182 2.85 -24.34 8.87
CA TYR A 182 2.12 -24.23 10.14
C TYR A 182 3.05 -24.10 11.36
N ASP A 183 3.97 -25.05 11.55
CA ASP A 183 4.85 -25.09 12.73
C ASP A 183 5.80 -23.89 12.76
N ASP A 184 6.36 -23.49 11.61
CA ASP A 184 7.28 -22.36 11.52
C ASP A 184 6.55 -21.00 11.61
N ASP A 185 5.33 -20.89 11.08
CA ASP A 185 4.54 -19.67 11.21
C ASP A 185 4.11 -19.45 12.67
N LEU A 186 3.70 -20.49 13.39
CA LEU A 186 3.43 -20.41 14.83
C LEU A 186 4.70 -20.08 15.63
N ARG A 187 5.80 -20.74 15.31
CA ARG A 187 7.10 -20.51 15.95
C ARG A 187 7.58 -19.06 15.72
N THR A 188 7.27 -18.48 14.56
CA THR A 188 7.66 -17.11 14.23
C THR A 188 7.03 -16.10 15.19
N ILE A 189 5.71 -16.13 15.38
CA ILE A 189 5.05 -15.20 16.28
C ILE A 189 5.48 -15.38 17.73
N GLU A 190 5.68 -16.62 18.18
CA GLU A 190 6.22 -16.94 19.52
C GLU A 190 7.56 -16.22 19.72
N LEU A 191 8.52 -16.40 18.81
CA LEU A 191 9.85 -15.79 18.91
C LEU A 191 9.82 -14.27 18.80
N ILE A 192 8.97 -13.70 17.93
CA ILE A 192 8.80 -12.25 17.85
C ILE A 192 8.31 -11.72 19.19
N ARG A 193 7.26 -12.31 19.77
CA ARG A 193 6.70 -11.86 21.05
C ARG A 193 7.70 -12.00 22.21
N GLU A 194 8.49 -13.09 22.23
CA GLU A 194 9.58 -13.22 23.19
C GLU A 194 10.63 -12.10 23.05
N ALA A 195 10.96 -11.71 21.81
CA ALA A 195 11.99 -10.71 21.54
C ALA A 195 11.55 -9.28 21.85
N VAL A 196 10.29 -8.90 21.55
CA VAL A 196 9.80 -7.53 21.69
C VAL A 196 8.98 -7.28 22.97
N GLY A 197 8.56 -8.33 23.67
CA GLY A 197 7.71 -8.23 24.86
C GLY A 197 6.30 -7.68 24.53
N GLU A 198 5.66 -7.03 25.52
CA GLU A 198 4.30 -6.51 25.41
C GLU A 198 4.23 -5.04 24.89
N ASN A 199 5.40 -4.43 24.61
CA ASN A 199 5.47 -3.01 24.29
C ASN A 199 5.39 -2.70 22.79
N MET A 200 5.32 -3.69 21.94
CA MET A 200 5.25 -3.57 20.49
C MET A 200 4.07 -4.38 19.95
N GLU A 201 3.28 -3.76 19.10
CA GLU A 201 2.21 -4.44 18.40
C GLU A 201 2.78 -5.40 17.34
N ILE A 202 2.22 -6.61 17.26
CA ILE A 202 2.57 -7.58 16.23
C ILE A 202 1.42 -7.68 15.23
N MET A 203 1.73 -7.46 13.96
CA MET A 203 0.78 -7.48 12.87
C MET A 203 1.17 -8.57 11.89
N ILE A 204 0.20 -9.36 11.45
CA ILE A 204 0.42 -10.51 10.55
C ILE A 204 -0.22 -10.20 9.21
N ASP A 205 0.60 -10.14 8.15
CA ASP A 205 0.11 -10.01 6.77
C ASP A 205 0.09 -11.41 6.13
N ALA A 206 -1.09 -12.02 6.16
CA ALA A 206 -1.30 -13.43 5.88
C ALA A 206 -1.63 -13.74 4.41
N HIS A 207 -1.56 -12.76 3.49
CA HIS A 207 -1.91 -12.96 2.09
C HIS A 207 -1.14 -14.11 1.40
N THR A 208 -0.03 -14.56 1.97
CA THR A 208 0.75 -15.70 1.45
C THR A 208 0.05 -17.04 1.71
N TRP A 209 -0.72 -17.17 2.79
CA TRP A 209 -1.28 -18.44 3.24
C TRP A 209 -2.21 -19.12 2.22
N TRP A 210 -2.87 -18.34 1.39
CA TRP A 210 -3.71 -18.83 0.30
C TRP A 210 -3.03 -18.78 -1.08
N LYS A 211 -1.72 -18.38 -1.14
CA LYS A 211 -0.89 -18.31 -2.36
C LYS A 211 0.24 -19.35 -2.39
N MET A 212 0.18 -20.40 -1.56
CA MET A 212 1.23 -21.43 -1.47
C MET A 212 0.95 -22.68 -2.33
N GLY A 213 0.05 -22.60 -3.31
CA GLY A 213 -0.34 -23.74 -4.16
C GLY A 213 -0.92 -24.88 -3.32
N ASP A 214 -0.43 -26.09 -3.51
CA ASP A 214 -0.88 -27.28 -2.76
C ASP A 214 -0.53 -27.23 -1.25
N ARG A 215 0.26 -26.26 -0.83
CA ARG A 215 0.64 -25.99 0.57
C ARG A 215 -0.19 -24.87 1.22
N SER A 216 -1.11 -24.25 0.47
CA SER A 216 -2.03 -23.27 1.04
C SER A 216 -2.85 -23.90 2.16
N TYR A 217 -3.10 -23.12 3.21
CA TYR A 217 -3.86 -23.65 4.35
C TYR A 217 -5.30 -23.91 3.95
N SER A 218 -5.84 -25.06 4.40
CA SER A 218 -7.28 -25.25 4.40
C SER A 218 -7.91 -24.29 5.42
N PHE A 219 -9.22 -24.03 5.28
CA PHE A 219 -9.92 -23.18 6.24
C PHE A 219 -9.81 -23.72 7.68
N ALA A 220 -9.86 -25.03 7.87
CA ALA A 220 -9.69 -25.65 9.19
C ALA A 220 -8.28 -25.44 9.74
N ASP A 221 -7.21 -25.63 8.91
CA ASP A 221 -5.84 -25.36 9.34
C ASP A 221 -5.63 -23.88 9.68
N LEU A 222 -6.28 -22.97 8.93
CA LEU A 222 -6.26 -21.54 9.20
C LEU A 222 -6.85 -21.19 10.56
N VAL A 223 -8.06 -21.72 10.87
CA VAL A 223 -8.74 -21.53 12.16
C VAL A 223 -7.89 -22.06 13.31
N ASP A 224 -7.36 -23.30 13.16
CA ASP A 224 -6.52 -23.92 14.18
C ASP A 224 -5.25 -23.10 14.44
N LEU A 225 -4.53 -22.67 13.38
CA LEU A 225 -3.31 -21.86 13.48
C LEU A 225 -3.56 -20.51 14.15
N VAL A 226 -4.59 -19.79 13.71
CA VAL A 226 -4.93 -18.48 14.26
C VAL A 226 -5.35 -18.60 15.73
N GLY A 227 -6.12 -19.67 16.07
CA GLY A 227 -6.48 -19.96 17.44
C GLY A 227 -5.28 -20.20 18.37
N GLU A 228 -4.19 -20.84 17.88
CA GLU A 228 -2.96 -20.95 18.64
C GLU A 228 -2.17 -19.62 18.71
N MET A 229 -2.21 -18.82 17.65
CA MET A 229 -1.56 -17.49 17.61
C MET A 229 -2.21 -16.47 18.55
N GLU A 230 -3.47 -16.63 18.95
CA GLU A 230 -4.15 -15.75 19.93
C GLU A 230 -3.38 -15.62 21.25
N ALA A 231 -2.63 -16.64 21.64
CA ALA A 231 -1.81 -16.62 22.86
C ALA A 231 -0.69 -15.55 22.84
N TYR A 232 -0.36 -15.03 21.68
CA TYR A 232 0.69 -14.03 21.45
C TYR A 232 0.14 -12.63 21.18
N ASP A 233 -1.17 -12.43 21.32
CA ASP A 233 -1.88 -11.15 21.21
C ASP A 233 -1.51 -10.35 19.96
N PRO A 234 -1.78 -10.88 18.73
CA PRO A 234 -1.55 -10.14 17.51
C PRO A 234 -2.55 -8.98 17.40
N TYR A 235 -2.07 -7.80 17.00
CA TYR A 235 -2.88 -6.59 16.84
C TYR A 235 -3.89 -6.73 15.71
N TRP A 236 -3.50 -7.37 14.59
CA TRP A 236 -4.40 -7.85 13.54
C TRP A 236 -3.83 -9.01 12.74
N LEU A 237 -4.75 -9.67 12.03
CA LEU A 237 -4.48 -10.61 10.96
C LEU A 237 -5.01 -10.02 9.64
N GLU A 238 -4.09 -9.69 8.72
CA GLU A 238 -4.35 -9.01 7.47
C GLU A 238 -4.46 -10.01 6.32
N GLU A 239 -5.53 -9.89 5.52
CA GLU A 239 -5.81 -10.71 4.32
C GLU A 239 -5.58 -12.22 4.48
N PRO A 240 -6.15 -12.86 5.52
CA PRO A 240 -5.96 -14.30 5.76
C PRO A 240 -6.68 -15.20 4.73
N VAL A 241 -7.60 -14.63 3.96
CA VAL A 241 -8.37 -15.29 2.90
C VAL A 241 -8.31 -14.45 1.62
N PRO A 242 -8.59 -15.02 0.44
CA PRO A 242 -8.56 -14.27 -0.82
C PRO A 242 -9.45 -13.03 -0.80
N PRO A 243 -9.09 -11.96 -1.53
CA PRO A 243 -9.94 -10.78 -1.70
C PRO A 243 -11.30 -11.19 -2.29
N ALA A 244 -12.34 -10.42 -1.97
CA ALA A 244 -13.74 -10.68 -2.33
C ALA A 244 -14.34 -12.01 -1.82
N ASP A 245 -13.62 -12.82 -1.05
CA ASP A 245 -14.21 -13.99 -0.36
C ASP A 245 -14.81 -13.56 0.99
N TYR A 246 -15.85 -12.74 0.91
CA TYR A 246 -16.50 -12.15 2.08
C TYR A 246 -17.19 -13.18 2.99
N ASP A 247 -17.58 -14.33 2.45
CA ASP A 247 -18.15 -15.40 3.25
C ASP A 247 -17.09 -16.07 4.12
N ALA A 248 -15.88 -16.28 3.58
CA ALA A 248 -14.74 -16.78 4.36
C ALA A 248 -14.30 -15.79 5.45
N TYR A 249 -14.31 -14.48 5.16
CA TYR A 249 -14.08 -13.46 6.21
C TYR A 249 -15.07 -13.55 7.36
N ARG A 250 -16.40 -13.67 7.05
CA ARG A 250 -17.44 -13.80 8.10
C ARG A 250 -17.29 -15.09 8.90
N GLU A 251 -17.01 -16.19 8.22
CA GLU A 251 -16.82 -17.50 8.88
C GLU A 251 -15.59 -17.45 9.80
N LEU A 252 -14.45 -16.94 9.33
CA LEU A 252 -13.24 -16.83 10.14
C LEU A 252 -13.45 -15.92 11.35
N ALA A 253 -14.06 -14.75 11.18
CA ALA A 253 -14.37 -13.83 12.29
C ALA A 253 -15.28 -14.44 13.36
N SER A 254 -16.06 -15.48 13.03
CA SER A 254 -16.89 -16.20 14.00
C SER A 254 -16.14 -17.26 14.80
N GLU A 255 -14.98 -17.70 14.29
CA GLU A 255 -14.19 -18.80 14.87
C GLU A 255 -12.96 -18.32 15.66
N VAL A 256 -12.46 -17.09 15.40
CA VAL A 256 -11.26 -16.56 16.02
C VAL A 256 -11.52 -15.22 16.71
N ASN A 257 -10.65 -14.85 17.69
CA ASN A 257 -10.76 -13.57 18.41
C ASN A 257 -9.75 -12.53 17.94
N VAL A 258 -8.80 -12.89 17.07
CA VAL A 258 -7.83 -11.95 16.50
C VAL A 258 -8.57 -10.95 15.60
N PRO A 259 -8.39 -9.63 15.79
CA PRO A 259 -8.97 -8.65 14.90
C PRO A 259 -8.53 -8.87 13.44
N LEU A 260 -9.47 -8.94 12.50
CA LEU A 260 -9.16 -9.07 11.09
C LEU A 260 -8.96 -7.69 10.43
N ALA A 261 -8.06 -7.64 9.48
CA ALA A 261 -7.77 -6.50 8.63
C ALA A 261 -7.79 -6.92 7.16
N GLY A 262 -8.03 -5.96 6.27
CA GLY A 262 -7.97 -6.21 4.83
C GLY A 262 -8.41 -5.00 4.02
N GLY A 263 -8.27 -5.13 2.70
CA GLY A 263 -8.71 -4.12 1.75
C GLY A 263 -7.63 -3.69 0.76
N GLU A 264 -6.34 -3.96 1.01
CA GLU A 264 -5.27 -3.59 0.07
C GLU A 264 -5.45 -4.24 -1.31
N SER A 265 -6.00 -5.44 -1.34
CA SER A 265 -6.22 -6.23 -2.56
C SER A 265 -7.61 -6.04 -3.19
N GLU A 266 -8.49 -5.24 -2.60
CA GLU A 266 -9.75 -4.86 -3.26
C GLU A 266 -9.45 -3.96 -4.47
N GLU A 267 -10.25 -4.08 -5.54
CA GLU A 267 -9.95 -3.38 -6.80
C GLU A 267 -10.51 -1.96 -6.87
N SER A 268 -11.40 -1.60 -5.95
CA SER A 268 -12.13 -0.33 -5.97
C SER A 268 -12.62 0.09 -4.58
N PRO A 269 -13.09 1.35 -4.41
CA PRO A 269 -13.75 1.79 -3.17
C PRO A 269 -15.01 0.98 -2.85
N GLU A 270 -15.72 0.51 -3.86
CA GLU A 270 -16.89 -0.37 -3.70
C GLU A 270 -16.51 -1.69 -3.03
N GLY A 271 -15.37 -2.30 -3.43
CA GLY A 271 -14.85 -3.51 -2.77
C GLY A 271 -14.48 -3.25 -1.31
N LEU A 272 -13.87 -2.09 -1.01
CA LEU A 272 -13.61 -1.69 0.38
C LEU A 272 -14.90 -1.60 1.20
N ILE A 273 -15.96 -1.01 0.63
CA ILE A 273 -17.27 -0.88 1.28
C ILE A 273 -17.89 -2.27 1.51
N ASP A 274 -17.89 -3.13 0.49
CA ASP A 274 -18.44 -4.49 0.59
C ASP A 274 -17.70 -5.31 1.67
N LEU A 275 -16.37 -5.18 1.77
CA LEU A 275 -15.59 -5.82 2.82
C LEU A 275 -15.95 -5.27 4.21
N ALA A 276 -16.08 -3.96 4.37
CA ALA A 276 -16.49 -3.34 5.62
C ALA A 276 -17.91 -3.76 6.05
N GLU A 277 -18.84 -3.87 5.09
CA GLU A 277 -20.23 -4.32 5.34
C GLU A 277 -20.34 -5.78 5.78
N THR A 278 -19.28 -6.58 5.62
CA THR A 278 -19.25 -7.94 6.16
C THR A 278 -19.45 -7.95 7.67
N GLY A 279 -18.99 -6.89 8.37
CA GLY A 279 -18.88 -6.85 9.83
C GLY A 279 -17.81 -7.79 10.39
N ALA A 280 -16.98 -8.38 9.53
CA ALA A 280 -15.96 -9.35 9.91
C ALA A 280 -14.62 -8.71 10.24
N ILE A 281 -14.32 -7.52 9.67
CA ILE A 281 -13.05 -6.84 9.86
C ILE A 281 -13.15 -5.75 10.93
N LYS A 282 -12.04 -5.50 11.60
CA LYS A 282 -11.86 -4.37 12.52
C LYS A 282 -11.11 -3.22 11.84
N PHE A 283 -10.20 -3.54 10.92
CA PHE A 283 -9.36 -2.56 10.24
C PHE A 283 -9.55 -2.67 8.72
N LEU A 284 -9.91 -1.55 8.07
CA LEU A 284 -10.04 -1.44 6.62
C LEU A 284 -8.81 -0.73 6.05
N GLN A 285 -8.10 -1.40 5.13
CA GLN A 285 -6.79 -0.98 4.65
C GLN A 285 -6.83 -0.51 3.19
N GLY A 286 -7.50 0.61 2.93
CA GLY A 286 -7.48 1.26 1.61
C GLY A 286 -6.16 1.98 1.33
N ASP A 287 -5.86 2.19 0.05
CA ASP A 287 -4.68 2.92 -0.43
C ASP A 287 -5.10 3.94 -1.49
N VAL A 288 -4.73 5.20 -1.30
CA VAL A 288 -5.07 6.27 -2.25
C VAL A 288 -4.54 6.02 -3.67
N ARG A 289 -3.51 5.18 -3.83
CA ARG A 289 -2.95 4.83 -5.14
C ARG A 289 -3.77 3.78 -5.88
N HIS A 290 -4.65 3.05 -5.19
CA HIS A 290 -5.38 1.89 -5.69
C HIS A 290 -6.90 2.12 -5.72
N HIS A 291 -7.43 2.90 -4.77
CA HIS A 291 -8.86 3.04 -4.51
C HIS A 291 -9.37 4.44 -4.89
N ARG A 292 -9.13 4.85 -6.12
CA ARG A 292 -9.61 6.11 -6.73
C ARG A 292 -9.19 7.38 -5.97
N GLY A 293 -7.98 7.39 -5.43
CA GLY A 293 -7.38 8.56 -4.81
C GLY A 293 -7.95 8.91 -3.44
N PHE A 294 -7.77 10.16 -3.07
CA PHE A 294 -8.36 10.71 -1.84
C PHE A 294 -9.87 10.64 -1.86
N THR A 295 -10.47 10.99 -3.01
CA THR A 295 -11.93 11.01 -3.17
C THR A 295 -12.54 9.64 -2.93
N GLY A 296 -12.01 8.58 -3.57
CA GLY A 296 -12.53 7.23 -3.41
C GLY A 296 -12.30 6.65 -2.01
N CYS A 297 -11.13 6.88 -1.41
CA CYS A 297 -10.89 6.46 -0.03
C CYS A 297 -11.80 7.20 0.97
N GLN A 298 -12.09 8.49 0.75
CA GLN A 298 -13.04 9.22 1.59
C GLN A 298 -14.47 8.67 1.49
N GLU A 299 -14.90 8.19 0.32
CA GLU A 299 -16.19 7.49 0.17
C GLU A 299 -16.26 6.25 1.07
N ALA A 300 -15.21 5.42 1.08
CA ALA A 300 -15.13 4.25 1.95
C ALA A 300 -15.05 4.63 3.45
N ILE A 301 -14.28 5.66 3.80
CA ILE A 301 -14.16 6.16 5.18
C ILE A 301 -15.50 6.68 5.70
N GLU A 302 -16.24 7.45 4.89
CA GLU A 302 -17.55 7.96 5.28
C GLU A 302 -18.53 6.81 5.55
N HIS A 303 -18.47 5.77 4.73
CA HIS A 303 -19.28 4.57 4.93
C HIS A 303 -18.94 3.87 6.26
N CYS A 304 -17.65 3.84 6.64
CA CYS A 304 -17.20 3.24 7.91
C CYS A 304 -17.55 4.08 9.16
N ARG A 305 -17.90 5.36 9.03
CA ARG A 305 -18.18 6.25 10.19
C ARG A 305 -19.29 5.76 11.10
N GLU A 306 -20.25 5.02 10.58
CA GLU A 306 -21.38 4.44 11.35
C GLU A 306 -21.10 3.00 11.80
N SER A 307 -19.96 2.43 11.45
CA SER A 307 -19.55 1.07 11.79
C SER A 307 -18.45 1.06 12.86
N GLU A 308 -18.14 -0.10 13.41
CA GLU A 308 -16.99 -0.28 14.33
C GLU A 308 -15.67 -0.54 13.59
N VAL A 309 -15.61 -0.28 12.29
CA VAL A 309 -14.42 -0.47 11.44
C VAL A 309 -13.57 0.78 11.46
N THR A 310 -12.29 0.62 11.74
CA THR A 310 -11.27 1.69 11.71
C THR A 310 -10.56 1.66 10.36
N PHE A 311 -10.51 2.81 9.67
CA PHE A 311 -9.72 2.93 8.44
C PHE A 311 -8.25 3.17 8.77
N VAL A 312 -7.36 2.34 8.22
CA VAL A 312 -5.90 2.44 8.36
C VAL A 312 -5.30 2.37 6.95
N PRO A 313 -4.70 3.45 6.42
CA PRO A 313 -4.16 3.40 5.07
C PRO A 313 -3.07 2.33 4.90
N HIS A 314 -3.26 1.44 3.90
CA HIS A 314 -2.19 0.60 3.40
C HIS A 314 -1.12 1.47 2.74
N ASN A 315 0.13 1.15 2.92
CA ASN A 315 1.21 1.80 2.19
C ASN A 315 2.38 0.85 1.92
N PHE A 316 2.65 0.59 0.66
CA PHE A 316 3.80 -0.19 0.25
C PHE A 316 4.43 0.40 -1.02
N GLY A 317 5.69 0.81 -0.96
CA GLY A 317 6.39 1.40 -2.12
C GLY A 317 7.24 2.62 -1.76
N THR A 318 7.15 3.66 -2.60
CA THR A 318 8.00 4.85 -2.48
C THR A 318 7.53 5.81 -1.39
N HIS A 319 8.44 6.69 -0.94
CA HIS A 319 8.15 7.78 -0.01
C HIS A 319 7.11 8.76 -0.55
N LEU A 320 6.99 8.91 -1.87
CA LEU A 320 5.91 9.71 -2.47
C LEU A 320 4.54 9.06 -2.21
N GLY A 321 4.45 7.72 -2.28
CA GLY A 321 3.25 6.97 -1.91
C GLY A 321 2.93 7.09 -0.42
N LEU A 322 3.96 6.99 0.43
CA LEU A 322 3.82 7.20 1.88
C LEU A 322 3.22 8.57 2.19
N VAL A 323 3.76 9.64 1.60
CA VAL A 323 3.26 11.01 1.79
C VAL A 323 1.80 11.13 1.36
N ALA A 324 1.42 10.56 0.21
CA ALA A 324 0.03 10.59 -0.24
C ALA A 324 -0.91 9.91 0.76
N ASN A 325 -0.60 8.68 1.19
CA ASN A 325 -1.42 7.98 2.20
C ASN A 325 -1.38 8.68 3.58
N ALA A 326 -0.26 9.30 3.95
CA ALA A 326 -0.15 10.07 5.19
C ALA A 326 -1.06 11.30 5.20
N HIS A 327 -1.26 11.98 4.05
CA HIS A 327 -2.23 13.07 3.95
C HIS A 327 -3.66 12.60 4.24
N LEU A 328 -4.05 11.43 3.75
CA LEU A 328 -5.35 10.85 4.08
C LEU A 328 -5.44 10.51 5.57
N ALA A 329 -4.43 9.80 6.11
CA ALA A 329 -4.38 9.44 7.52
C ALA A 329 -4.43 10.66 8.46
N ALA A 330 -3.76 11.76 8.08
CA ALA A 330 -3.74 13.00 8.84
C ALA A 330 -5.10 13.73 8.85
N ALA A 331 -5.90 13.55 7.82
CA ALA A 331 -7.20 14.20 7.65
C ALA A 331 -8.36 13.48 8.38
N ILE A 332 -8.16 12.24 8.80
CA ILE A 332 -9.18 11.43 9.48
C ILE A 332 -8.82 11.25 10.97
N PRO A 333 -9.78 10.89 11.83
CA PRO A 333 -9.47 10.44 13.19
C PRO A 333 -8.72 9.11 13.13
N LEU A 334 -7.40 9.15 12.99
CA LEU A 334 -6.57 7.95 12.94
C LEU A 334 -6.48 7.32 14.34
N GLU A 335 -7.14 6.19 14.51
CA GLU A 335 -6.99 5.34 15.69
C GLU A 335 -6.03 4.19 15.35
N GLY A 336 -4.72 4.43 15.51
CA GLY A 336 -3.70 3.43 15.20
C GLY A 336 -2.41 4.04 14.66
N TYR A 337 -1.82 3.36 13.70
CA TYR A 337 -0.47 3.61 13.22
C TYR A 337 -0.48 3.80 11.70
N LEU A 338 0.46 4.61 11.17
CA LEU A 338 0.71 4.70 9.74
C LEU A 338 1.70 3.61 9.31
N GLU A 339 1.42 2.92 8.20
CA GLU A 339 2.31 1.93 7.64
C GLU A 339 3.58 2.55 7.08
N TYR A 340 4.72 2.04 7.53
CA TYR A 340 6.03 2.40 7.00
C TYR A 340 6.76 1.16 6.45
N PRO A 341 6.85 0.98 5.12
CA PRO A 341 7.62 -0.11 4.55
C PRO A 341 9.11 0.12 4.79
N VAL A 342 9.73 -0.85 5.46
CA VAL A 342 11.17 -0.78 5.78
C VAL A 342 11.94 -1.53 4.71
N PHE A 343 12.66 -0.80 3.88
CA PHE A 343 13.57 -1.34 2.88
C PHE A 343 15.00 -1.37 3.43
N GLY A 344 15.81 -2.33 2.98
CA GLY A 344 17.17 -2.49 3.45
C GLY A 344 17.67 -3.92 3.31
N ASP A 345 18.75 -4.24 4.04
CA ASP A 345 19.26 -5.60 4.14
C ASP A 345 18.39 -6.46 5.09
N ASP A 346 18.65 -7.76 5.15
CA ASP A 346 17.85 -8.73 5.91
C ASP A 346 17.80 -8.47 7.42
N THR A 347 18.67 -7.61 7.95
CA THR A 347 18.69 -7.27 9.39
C THR A 347 17.82 -6.06 9.70
N ALA A 348 17.58 -5.21 8.73
CA ALA A 348 16.92 -3.92 8.91
C ALA A 348 15.61 -3.77 8.12
N GLY A 349 15.40 -4.54 7.05
CA GLY A 349 14.24 -4.39 6.17
C GLY A 349 13.96 -5.63 5.32
N MET A 350 13.17 -5.44 4.26
CA MET A 350 12.76 -6.53 3.38
C MET A 350 13.80 -6.84 2.29
N TYR A 351 14.23 -5.83 1.57
CA TYR A 351 15.22 -5.84 0.48
C TYR A 351 15.61 -4.40 0.15
N PRO A 352 16.77 -4.17 -0.51
CA PRO A 352 17.15 -2.83 -0.93
C PRO A 352 16.19 -2.29 -2.00
N TYR A 353 15.70 -1.07 -1.80
CA TYR A 353 14.86 -0.35 -2.76
C TYR A 353 15.19 1.15 -2.72
N PRO A 354 16.35 1.57 -3.23
CA PRO A 354 16.81 2.97 -3.12
C PRO A 354 15.85 3.97 -3.77
N LEU A 355 15.19 3.64 -4.89
CA LEU A 355 14.19 4.50 -5.51
C LEU A 355 13.06 4.88 -4.53
N ALA A 356 12.82 4.10 -3.47
CA ALA A 356 11.78 4.42 -2.50
C ALA A 356 12.03 5.78 -1.83
N GLU A 357 13.29 6.09 -1.54
CA GLU A 357 13.73 7.34 -0.92
C GLU A 357 14.12 8.37 -2.00
N ASP A 358 14.89 7.95 -3.01
CA ASP A 358 15.46 8.81 -4.06
C ASP A 358 14.41 9.57 -4.90
N VAL A 359 13.14 9.13 -4.86
CA VAL A 359 12.03 9.81 -5.54
C VAL A 359 11.74 11.20 -4.99
N LEU A 360 12.21 11.53 -3.80
CA LEU A 360 12.11 12.85 -3.18
C LEU A 360 13.47 13.56 -3.17
N VAL A 361 13.44 14.90 -3.22
CA VAL A 361 14.65 15.72 -3.12
C VAL A 361 15.20 15.72 -1.70
N ASP A 362 14.30 15.83 -0.72
CA ASP A 362 14.65 15.86 0.69
C ASP A 362 14.12 14.60 1.42
N ASP A 363 14.86 14.16 2.43
CA ASP A 363 14.45 13.06 3.30
C ASP A 363 13.18 13.43 4.08
N LEU A 364 12.32 12.45 4.29
CA LEU A 364 11.14 12.62 5.14
C LEU A 364 11.52 12.72 6.62
N ALA A 365 10.77 13.51 7.37
CA ALA A 365 10.95 13.69 8.81
C ALA A 365 10.43 12.45 9.57
N ILE A 366 11.25 11.39 9.59
CA ILE A 366 10.99 10.11 10.28
C ILE A 366 12.01 9.95 11.40
N GLY A 367 11.54 9.80 12.63
CA GLY A 367 12.42 9.58 13.78
C GLY A 367 11.66 9.03 14.97
N ASP A 368 12.33 8.23 15.80
CA ASP A 368 11.74 7.61 16.99
C ASP A 368 10.37 6.95 16.72
N GLY A 369 10.26 6.20 15.61
CA GLY A 369 9.02 5.51 15.22
C GLY A 369 7.85 6.43 14.89
N THR A 370 8.10 7.70 14.54
CA THR A 370 7.05 8.66 14.18
C THR A 370 7.34 9.33 12.84
N PHE A 371 6.27 9.71 12.14
CA PHE A 371 6.27 10.50 10.92
C PHE A 371 5.69 11.89 11.20
N GLU A 372 6.39 12.94 10.76
CA GLU A 372 5.89 14.31 10.80
C GLU A 372 5.42 14.73 9.40
N MET A 373 4.20 15.27 9.32
CA MET A 373 3.60 15.69 8.06
C MET A 373 4.38 16.84 7.42
N PRO A 374 4.58 16.81 6.08
CA PRO A 374 5.11 17.95 5.36
C PRO A 374 4.22 19.20 5.50
N GLU A 375 4.83 20.36 5.74
CA GLU A 375 4.11 21.62 5.94
C GLU A 375 3.83 22.38 4.63
N GLY A 376 4.40 21.95 3.50
CA GLY A 376 4.27 22.63 2.21
C GLY A 376 2.88 22.44 1.56
N PRO A 377 2.50 23.31 0.59
CA PRO A 377 1.24 23.17 -0.12
C PRO A 377 1.21 21.94 -1.03
N GLY A 378 0.02 21.41 -1.26
CA GLY A 378 -0.16 20.17 -2.01
C GLY A 378 0.33 18.96 -1.20
N LEU A 379 1.11 18.08 -1.82
CA LEU A 379 1.80 16.97 -1.13
C LEU A 379 2.90 17.46 -0.17
N GLY A 380 3.31 18.73 -0.26
CA GLY A 380 4.28 19.32 0.65
C GLY A 380 5.72 18.83 0.48
N VAL A 381 6.00 18.06 -0.57
CA VAL A 381 7.33 17.51 -0.90
C VAL A 381 7.72 17.86 -2.33
N GLU A 382 9.02 17.86 -2.60
CA GLU A 382 9.57 18.06 -3.95
C GLU A 382 10.00 16.71 -4.53
N VAL A 383 9.48 16.38 -5.72
CA VAL A 383 9.84 15.16 -6.44
C VAL A 383 11.17 15.36 -7.14
N ASN A 384 12.07 14.41 -6.95
CA ASN A 384 13.36 14.37 -7.63
C ASN A 384 13.19 13.85 -9.06
N MET A 385 13.13 14.76 -10.03
CA MET A 385 12.94 14.38 -11.44
C MET A 385 14.16 13.67 -12.06
N ASP A 386 15.34 13.72 -11.43
CA ASP A 386 16.53 13.00 -11.90
C ASP A 386 16.35 11.47 -11.81
N VAL A 387 15.40 10.97 -11.01
CA VAL A 387 15.07 9.53 -10.93
C VAL A 387 14.65 8.95 -12.27
N ILE A 388 14.10 9.76 -13.18
CA ILE A 388 13.68 9.33 -14.52
C ILE A 388 14.91 8.84 -15.33
N GLU A 389 16.05 9.49 -15.19
CA GLU A 389 17.29 9.10 -15.83
C GLU A 389 18.05 8.02 -15.04
N GLN A 390 17.95 8.04 -13.70
CA GLN A 390 18.66 7.13 -12.81
C GLN A 390 18.03 5.73 -12.76
N TYR A 391 16.71 5.64 -12.87
CA TYR A 391 15.93 4.40 -12.73
C TYR A 391 15.09 4.12 -13.98
N PRO A 392 15.68 4.02 -15.19
CA PRO A 392 14.92 3.76 -16.40
C PRO A 392 14.17 2.42 -16.28
N HIS A 393 13.00 2.34 -16.91
CA HIS A 393 12.22 1.11 -16.93
C HIS A 393 13.02 -0.08 -17.47
N ILE A 394 12.86 -1.22 -16.84
CA ILE A 394 13.48 -2.48 -17.21
C ILE A 394 12.36 -3.49 -17.49
N ASP A 395 12.29 -3.99 -18.73
CA ASP A 395 11.33 -5.02 -19.11
C ASP A 395 11.46 -6.30 -18.28
N GLY A 396 10.36 -7.03 -18.20
CA GLY A 396 10.30 -8.33 -17.54
C GLY A 396 9.68 -8.28 -16.13
N PRO A 397 9.56 -9.44 -15.48
CA PRO A 397 8.88 -9.55 -14.19
C PRO A 397 9.71 -8.90 -13.07
N TRP A 398 9.04 -8.43 -12.04
CA TRP A 398 9.71 -7.95 -10.82
C TRP A 398 10.05 -9.09 -9.85
N THR A 399 9.42 -10.25 -10.04
CA THR A 399 9.67 -11.46 -9.24
C THR A 399 9.50 -12.71 -10.09
N GLU A 400 10.17 -13.80 -9.71
CA GLU A 400 9.98 -15.13 -10.28
C GLU A 400 9.61 -16.09 -9.14
N PHE A 401 8.69 -17.02 -9.42
CA PHE A 401 8.36 -18.13 -8.54
C PHE A 401 9.02 -19.39 -9.09
N LEU A 402 9.84 -20.01 -8.27
CA LEU A 402 10.59 -21.20 -8.63
C LEU A 402 10.09 -22.38 -7.79
N ASP A 403 9.86 -23.51 -8.43
CA ASP A 403 9.64 -24.79 -7.74
C ASP A 403 10.93 -25.23 -7.04
N GLU A 404 10.82 -25.91 -5.90
CA GLU A 404 11.98 -26.48 -5.20
C GLU A 404 12.66 -27.62 -5.99
#